data_160e9c1a55a22d58a567476a330f2dd8
#
_entry.id   160e9c1a55a22d58a567476a330f2dd8
#
_cell.length_a   1.000
_cell.length_b   1.000
_cell.length_c   1.000
_cell.angle_alpha   90.00
_cell.angle_beta   90.00
_cell.angle_gamma   90.00
#
_symmetry.space_group_name_H-M   'P 1'
#
loop_
_entity.id
_entity.type
_entity.pdbx_description
1 polymer ?
#
loop_
_entity_poly.entity_id
_entity_poly.type
_entity_poly.pdbx_seq_one_letter_code
_entity_poly.pdbx_strand_id
1 'polypeptide(L)'
;MPVTKKIIFLTILLAVLYSGYRLLPVFYRSNIEIITEKQDDFRNITNTIIPQATNPIPSATPDYYLIKTAFIPQAPEKKWDQPWQDSCEEAALLTIDYFYKNLHPDVSTIKQDILNMIVFETSQNMTHDINLSQMSLVANDYLSYNSEILTDPTIQDLKDQIVKDHPIVVPANGKILYQENKFFKNGGPYYHNLVILGFDDSKQEFIVHDVGTQFGAYFHYSYDLLIESIHDFPSSGVKEDINSGIKQVLILIK
;
A
#
# COMPACT_ATOMS: atom_id res chain seq x y z
N MET A 1 -35.12 -31.04 -19.09
CA MET A 1 -34.71 -30.72 -20.49
C MET A 1 -34.48 -32.05 -21.20
N PRO A 2 -35.02 -32.25 -22.40
CA PRO A 2 -34.81 -33.51 -23.14
C PRO A 2 -33.34 -33.66 -23.54
N VAL A 3 -32.86 -34.90 -23.52
CA VAL A 3 -31.47 -35.30 -23.77
C VAL A 3 -30.90 -34.73 -25.08
N THR A 4 -31.73 -34.60 -26.10
CA THR A 4 -31.39 -34.04 -27.41
C THR A 4 -30.89 -32.58 -27.35
N LYS A 5 -31.43 -31.72 -26.47
CA LYS A 5 -30.97 -30.33 -26.31
C LYS A 5 -29.59 -30.22 -25.63
N LYS A 6 -29.26 -31.16 -24.74
CA LYS A 6 -27.93 -31.22 -24.10
C LYS A 6 -26.84 -31.66 -25.07
N ILE A 7 -27.13 -32.57 -25.98
CA ILE A 7 -26.17 -33.05 -27.00
C ILE A 7 -25.85 -31.95 -28.01
N ILE A 8 -26.88 -31.22 -28.48
CA ILE A 8 -26.69 -30.09 -29.42
C ILE A 8 -25.86 -28.98 -28.77
N PHE A 9 -26.07 -28.66 -27.49
CA PHE A 9 -25.30 -27.65 -26.81
C PHE A 9 -23.83 -28.02 -26.61
N LEU A 10 -23.56 -29.31 -26.31
CA LEU A 10 -22.20 -29.81 -26.16
C LEU A 10 -21.42 -29.84 -27.48
N THR A 11 -22.08 -30.17 -28.60
CA THR A 11 -21.45 -30.15 -29.92
C THR A 11 -21.13 -28.75 -30.42
N ILE A 12 -21.96 -27.73 -30.13
CA ILE A 12 -21.71 -26.35 -30.46
C ILE A 12 -20.54 -25.82 -29.61
N LEU A 13 -20.47 -26.15 -28.32
CA LEU A 13 -19.39 -25.71 -27.43
C LEU A 13 -18.04 -26.26 -27.89
N LEU A 14 -17.98 -27.54 -28.28
CA LEU A 14 -16.77 -28.18 -28.81
C LEU A 14 -16.33 -27.60 -30.17
N ALA A 15 -17.25 -27.22 -31.03
CA ALA A 15 -16.95 -26.57 -32.29
C ALA A 15 -16.35 -25.16 -32.12
N VAL A 16 -16.85 -24.40 -31.12
CA VAL A 16 -16.31 -23.07 -30.79
C VAL A 16 -14.91 -23.19 -30.18
N LEU A 17 -14.66 -24.14 -29.29
CA LEU A 17 -13.33 -24.40 -28.72
C LEU A 17 -12.32 -24.87 -29.77
N TYR A 18 -12.74 -25.72 -30.73
CA TYR A 18 -11.88 -26.18 -31.80
C TYR A 18 -11.53 -25.07 -32.81
N SER A 19 -12.47 -24.19 -33.14
CA SER A 19 -12.20 -23.03 -34.03
C SER A 19 -11.28 -22.01 -33.34
N GLY A 20 -11.44 -21.76 -32.03
CA GLY A 20 -10.54 -20.92 -31.25
C GLY A 20 -9.11 -21.47 -31.19
N TYR A 21 -8.95 -22.79 -31.03
CA TYR A 21 -7.64 -23.45 -31.03
C TYR A 21 -6.91 -23.37 -32.39
N ARG A 22 -7.64 -23.41 -33.49
CA ARG A 22 -7.06 -23.31 -34.84
C ARG A 22 -6.59 -21.88 -35.20
N LEU A 23 -7.17 -20.85 -34.58
CA LEU A 23 -6.82 -19.44 -34.85
C LEU A 23 -5.59 -18.96 -34.05
N LEU A 24 -5.31 -19.56 -32.89
CA LEU A 24 -4.17 -19.20 -32.05
C LEU A 24 -2.80 -19.24 -32.73
N PRO A 25 -2.45 -20.28 -33.53
CA PRO A 25 -1.15 -20.32 -34.22
C PRO A 25 -1.02 -19.30 -35.35
N VAL A 26 -2.13 -18.85 -35.95
CA VAL A 26 -2.11 -17.85 -37.04
C VAL A 26 -1.82 -16.46 -36.45
N PHE A 27 -2.43 -16.11 -35.31
CA PHE A 27 -2.14 -14.84 -34.61
C PHE A 27 -0.72 -14.81 -34.03
N TYR A 28 -0.22 -15.92 -33.54
CA TYR A 28 1.14 -16.01 -33.02
C TYR A 28 2.20 -15.86 -34.12
N ARG A 29 1.95 -16.44 -35.29
CA ARG A 29 2.87 -16.40 -36.45
C ARG A 29 2.94 -15.01 -37.08
N SER A 30 1.80 -14.31 -37.22
CA SER A 30 1.77 -12.96 -37.77
C SER A 30 2.49 -11.93 -36.88
N ASN A 31 2.43 -12.09 -35.54
CA ASN A 31 3.15 -11.19 -34.63
C ASN A 31 4.66 -11.42 -34.62
N ILE A 32 5.13 -12.66 -34.87
CA ILE A 32 6.58 -12.95 -34.99
C ILE A 32 7.14 -12.41 -36.33
N GLU A 33 6.42 -12.51 -37.44
CA GLU A 33 6.87 -11.95 -38.71
C GLU A 33 6.96 -10.42 -38.66
N ILE A 34 6.03 -9.74 -38.00
CA ILE A 34 6.08 -8.27 -37.80
C ILE A 34 7.27 -7.83 -36.92
N ILE A 35 7.65 -8.64 -35.95
CA ILE A 35 8.79 -8.33 -35.06
C ILE A 35 10.13 -8.53 -35.77
N THR A 36 10.26 -9.56 -36.63
CA THR A 36 11.47 -9.81 -37.40
C THR A 36 11.68 -8.80 -38.54
N GLU A 37 10.62 -8.39 -39.23
CA GLU A 37 10.71 -7.38 -40.29
C GLU A 37 11.10 -5.99 -39.75
N LYS A 38 10.65 -5.64 -38.54
CA LYS A 38 11.09 -4.42 -37.83
C LYS A 38 12.54 -4.46 -37.37
N GLN A 39 13.08 -5.65 -37.08
CA GLN A 39 14.46 -5.79 -36.57
C GLN A 39 15.50 -5.65 -37.71
N ASP A 40 15.17 -6.00 -38.95
CA ASP A 40 16.07 -5.85 -40.10
C ASP A 40 16.15 -4.40 -40.59
N ASP A 41 15.10 -3.60 -40.43
CA ASP A 41 15.11 -2.15 -40.74
C ASP A 41 16.03 -1.36 -39.77
N PHE A 42 16.25 -1.84 -38.55
CA PHE A 42 17.14 -1.20 -37.58
C PHE A 42 18.63 -1.45 -37.84
N ARG A 43 19.02 -2.43 -38.64
CA ARG A 43 20.44 -2.73 -38.91
C ARG A 43 21.09 -1.83 -39.97
N ASN A 44 20.31 -1.09 -40.75
CA ASN A 44 20.81 -0.24 -41.83
C ASN A 44 20.97 1.24 -41.46
N ILE A 45 20.73 1.65 -40.22
CA ILE A 45 20.83 3.06 -39.77
C ILE A 45 22.08 3.33 -38.91
N THR A 46 23.09 2.47 -38.94
CA THR A 46 24.27 2.67 -38.09
C THR A 46 25.44 3.30 -38.87
N ASN A 47 25.29 4.54 -39.30
CA ASN A 47 26.46 5.41 -39.54
C ASN A 47 26.14 6.91 -39.52
N THR A 48 25.12 7.32 -38.76
CA THR A 48 24.97 8.73 -38.41
C THR A 48 25.35 8.87 -36.94
N ILE A 49 26.34 9.69 -36.65
CA ILE A 49 26.75 10.02 -35.25
C ILE A 49 25.53 10.70 -34.62
N ILE A 50 24.71 9.89 -33.94
CA ILE A 50 23.68 10.41 -33.03
C ILE A 50 24.46 10.86 -31.81
N PRO A 51 24.34 12.13 -31.36
CA PRO A 51 24.87 12.50 -30.06
C PRO A 51 24.32 11.50 -29.04
N GLN A 52 25.21 10.83 -28.32
CA GLN A 52 24.83 9.88 -27.27
C GLN A 52 23.86 10.62 -26.35
N ALA A 53 22.58 10.23 -26.39
CA ALA A 53 21.61 10.73 -25.42
C ALA A 53 22.22 10.37 -24.06
N THR A 54 22.69 11.37 -23.35
CA THR A 54 23.05 11.22 -21.95
C THR A 54 21.84 10.64 -21.27
N ASN A 55 21.90 9.37 -20.83
CA ASN A 55 20.88 8.82 -19.97
C ASN A 55 20.61 9.89 -18.91
N PRO A 56 19.36 10.27 -18.65
CA PRO A 56 19.09 11.22 -17.60
C PRO A 56 19.76 10.64 -16.35
N ILE A 57 20.69 11.41 -15.77
CA ILE A 57 21.26 11.06 -14.46
C ILE A 57 20.05 10.86 -13.58
N PRO A 58 19.88 9.72 -12.89
CA PRO A 58 18.77 9.53 -11.98
C PRO A 58 18.73 10.77 -11.09
N SER A 59 17.60 11.48 -11.10
CA SER A 59 17.45 12.64 -10.22
C SER A 59 17.73 12.16 -8.82
N ALA A 60 18.78 12.69 -8.19
CA ALA A 60 19.12 12.31 -6.82
C ALA A 60 17.89 12.52 -5.95
N THR A 61 17.57 11.56 -5.10
CA THR A 61 16.51 11.73 -4.09
C THR A 61 16.80 13.02 -3.32
N PRO A 62 15.83 13.93 -3.15
CA PRO A 62 16.08 15.18 -2.40
C PRO A 62 16.41 14.86 -0.94
N ASP A 63 17.13 15.76 -0.27
CA ASP A 63 17.46 15.59 1.16
C ASP A 63 16.25 15.79 2.10
N TYR A 64 15.17 16.35 1.58
CA TYR A 64 13.91 16.59 2.30
C TYR A 64 12.72 16.46 1.37
N TYR A 65 11.70 15.77 1.84
CA TYR A 65 10.40 15.69 1.14
C TYR A 65 9.26 15.58 2.15
N LEU A 66 8.11 16.19 1.86
CA LEU A 66 6.93 16.12 2.73
C LEU A 66 5.62 16.17 1.94
N ILE A 67 4.86 15.11 2.03
CA ILE A 67 3.47 15.02 1.61
C ILE A 67 2.60 15.70 2.67
N LYS A 68 1.79 16.67 2.25
CA LYS A 68 0.88 17.37 3.17
C LYS A 68 -0.52 16.78 3.08
N THR A 69 -1.06 16.34 4.21
CA THR A 69 -2.42 15.80 4.32
C THR A 69 -3.03 16.11 5.68
N ALA A 70 -4.36 15.87 5.82
CA ALA A 70 -5.04 15.97 7.09
C ALA A 70 -4.55 14.89 8.08
N PHE A 71 -4.42 15.24 9.35
CA PHE A 71 -4.14 14.28 10.42
C PHE A 71 -5.43 13.60 10.87
N ILE A 72 -5.43 12.26 10.85
CA ILE A 72 -6.58 11.44 11.23
C ILE A 72 -6.20 10.63 12.48
N PRO A 73 -6.57 11.12 13.69
CA PRO A 73 -6.34 10.33 14.90
C PRO A 73 -7.32 9.15 14.96
N GLN A 74 -6.85 7.97 15.34
CA GLN A 74 -7.71 6.79 15.49
C GLN A 74 -8.85 6.98 16.51
N ALA A 75 -8.67 7.87 17.50
CA ALA A 75 -9.69 8.28 18.45
C ALA A 75 -10.10 9.75 18.22
N PRO A 76 -10.98 10.05 17.23
CA PRO A 76 -11.25 11.43 16.80
C PRO A 76 -11.82 12.33 17.90
N GLU A 77 -12.63 11.77 18.80
CA GLU A 77 -13.20 12.47 19.97
C GLU A 77 -12.34 12.36 21.24
N LYS A 78 -11.10 11.88 21.15
CA LYS A 78 -10.17 11.65 22.27
C LYS A 78 -10.69 10.62 23.30
N LYS A 79 -11.62 9.78 22.92
CA LYS A 79 -12.12 8.66 23.69
C LYS A 79 -11.43 7.40 23.21
N TRP A 80 -10.88 6.62 24.14
CA TRP A 80 -10.04 5.45 23.88
C TRP A 80 -10.73 4.15 24.27
N ASP A 81 -12.06 4.11 24.21
CA ASP A 81 -12.87 2.91 24.30
C ASP A 81 -13.03 2.25 22.92
N GLN A 82 -13.61 1.07 22.88
CA GLN A 82 -13.90 0.41 21.59
C GLN A 82 -14.93 1.19 20.76
N PRO A 83 -14.75 1.26 19.42
CA PRO A 83 -13.68 0.62 18.65
C PRO A 83 -12.38 1.43 18.56
N TRP A 84 -12.36 2.65 19.06
CA TRP A 84 -11.32 3.66 18.81
C TRP A 84 -9.93 3.26 19.31
N GLN A 85 -9.82 2.38 20.32
CA GLN A 85 -8.50 1.96 20.80
C GLN A 85 -7.77 1.02 19.85
N ASP A 86 -8.49 0.38 18.92
CA ASP A 86 -7.95 -0.57 17.94
C ASP A 86 -8.27 -0.13 16.48
N SER A 87 -8.43 1.19 16.23
CA SER A 87 -8.75 1.74 14.89
C SER A 87 -7.54 2.42 14.23
N CYS A 88 -6.34 1.93 14.47
CA CYS A 88 -5.14 2.53 13.88
C CYS A 88 -5.01 2.19 12.38
N GLU A 89 -5.47 1.04 11.95
CA GLU A 89 -5.47 0.59 10.56
C GLU A 89 -6.37 1.46 9.71
N GLU A 90 -7.61 1.66 10.15
CA GLU A 90 -8.59 2.48 9.43
C GLU A 90 -8.16 3.95 9.39
N ALA A 91 -7.62 4.48 10.48
CA ALA A 91 -7.12 5.85 10.52
C ALA A 91 -5.91 6.05 9.59
N ALA A 92 -5.02 5.05 9.49
CA ALA A 92 -3.90 5.07 8.57
C ALA A 92 -4.37 5.03 7.10
N LEU A 93 -5.29 4.12 6.76
CA LEU A 93 -5.87 4.03 5.41
C LEU A 93 -6.64 5.31 5.04
N LEU A 94 -7.44 5.86 5.94
CA LEU A 94 -8.16 7.13 5.70
C LEU A 94 -7.22 8.32 5.54
N THR A 95 -6.07 8.35 6.22
CA THR A 95 -5.06 9.39 6.01
C THR A 95 -4.63 9.45 4.54
N ILE A 96 -4.42 8.28 3.91
CA ILE A 96 -4.03 8.19 2.50
C ILE A 96 -5.22 8.47 1.57
N ASP A 97 -6.40 7.94 1.90
CA ASP A 97 -7.62 8.20 1.13
C ASP A 97 -7.93 9.68 1.02
N TYR A 98 -7.86 10.41 2.14
CA TYR A 98 -8.10 11.86 2.16
C TYR A 98 -6.99 12.64 1.45
N PHE A 99 -5.74 12.18 1.51
CA PHE A 99 -4.67 12.75 0.69
C PHE A 99 -5.01 12.68 -0.79
N TYR A 100 -5.32 11.49 -1.31
CA TYR A 100 -5.60 11.29 -2.72
C TYR A 100 -6.88 11.99 -3.20
N LYS A 101 -7.86 12.15 -2.33
CA LYS A 101 -9.10 12.87 -2.60
C LYS A 101 -9.01 14.38 -2.33
N ASN A 102 -7.88 14.85 -1.76
CA ASN A 102 -7.68 16.24 -1.32
C ASN A 102 -8.81 16.72 -0.38
N LEU A 103 -9.13 15.90 0.63
CA LEU A 103 -10.18 16.16 1.60
C LEU A 103 -9.63 16.61 2.95
N HIS A 104 -10.37 17.49 3.62
CA HIS A 104 -10.10 17.97 4.97
C HIS A 104 -11.36 17.79 5.83
N PRO A 105 -11.65 16.54 6.26
CA PRO A 105 -12.89 16.23 6.95
C PRO A 105 -12.94 16.80 8.35
N ASP A 106 -14.15 17.04 8.84
CA ASP A 106 -14.39 17.30 10.25
C ASP A 106 -14.36 16.03 11.10
N VAL A 107 -14.35 16.19 12.43
CA VAL A 107 -14.29 15.05 13.38
C VAL A 107 -15.47 14.09 13.21
N SER A 108 -16.67 14.60 12.87
CA SER A 108 -17.86 13.77 12.66
C SER A 108 -17.71 12.88 11.42
N THR A 109 -17.18 13.43 10.35
CA THR A 109 -16.90 12.70 9.10
C THR A 109 -15.84 11.63 9.33
N ILE A 110 -14.70 11.97 9.95
CA ILE A 110 -13.66 11.01 10.29
C ILE A 110 -14.22 9.83 11.07
N LYS A 111 -15.00 10.14 12.13
CA LYS A 111 -15.63 9.14 12.97
C LYS A 111 -16.53 8.19 12.19
N GLN A 112 -17.37 8.75 11.30
CA GLN A 112 -18.30 7.95 10.50
C GLN A 112 -17.55 7.08 9.49
N ASP A 113 -16.49 7.59 8.88
CA ASP A 113 -15.73 6.85 7.87
C ASP A 113 -14.93 5.71 8.50
N ILE A 114 -14.36 5.89 9.70
CA ILE A 114 -13.77 4.77 10.48
C ILE A 114 -14.83 3.70 10.76
N LEU A 115 -16.02 4.08 11.26
CA LEU A 115 -17.10 3.12 11.55
C LEU A 115 -17.57 2.38 10.30
N ASN A 116 -17.69 3.06 9.17
CA ASN A 116 -18.08 2.44 7.90
C ASN A 116 -17.04 1.41 7.42
N MET A 117 -15.74 1.70 7.62
CA MET A 117 -14.66 0.77 7.28
C MET A 117 -14.69 -0.47 8.17
N ILE A 118 -14.89 -0.32 9.49
CA ILE A 118 -15.06 -1.42 10.44
C ILE A 118 -16.28 -2.31 10.05
N VAL A 119 -17.38 -1.70 9.58
CA VAL A 119 -18.55 -2.47 9.08
C VAL A 119 -18.16 -3.30 7.86
N PHE A 120 -17.39 -2.74 6.93
CA PHE A 120 -16.88 -3.49 5.78
C PHE A 120 -15.98 -4.66 6.23
N GLU A 121 -15.00 -4.42 7.10
CA GLU A 121 -14.08 -5.42 7.65
C GLU A 121 -14.82 -6.56 8.35
N THR A 122 -15.83 -6.23 9.19
CA THR A 122 -16.71 -7.20 9.84
C THR A 122 -17.44 -8.07 8.80
N SER A 123 -17.89 -7.47 7.68
CA SER A 123 -18.56 -8.20 6.60
C SER A 123 -17.61 -9.19 5.89
N GLN A 124 -16.31 -8.93 5.95
CA GLN A 124 -15.24 -9.81 5.42
C GLN A 124 -14.71 -10.79 6.47
N ASN A 125 -15.34 -10.91 7.65
CA ASN A 125 -14.90 -11.72 8.79
C ASN A 125 -13.51 -11.35 9.32
N MET A 126 -13.12 -10.08 9.22
CA MET A 126 -11.90 -9.57 9.84
C MET A 126 -12.14 -9.27 11.33
N THR A 127 -11.07 -9.32 12.11
CA THR A 127 -11.05 -8.98 13.55
C THR A 127 -10.64 -7.52 13.76
N HIS A 128 -10.46 -7.08 15.00
CA HIS A 128 -10.11 -5.70 15.33
C HIS A 128 -8.68 -5.34 14.86
N ASP A 129 -7.70 -6.20 15.13
CA ASP A 129 -6.36 -6.03 14.60
C ASP A 129 -6.26 -6.79 13.27
N ILE A 130 -5.90 -6.12 12.18
CA ILE A 130 -5.78 -6.68 10.84
C ILE A 130 -4.35 -6.53 10.31
N ASN A 131 -3.88 -7.52 9.55
CA ASN A 131 -2.56 -7.48 8.92
C ASN A 131 -2.58 -6.73 7.57
N LEU A 132 -1.41 -6.47 6.99
CA LEU A 132 -1.30 -5.74 5.72
C LEU A 132 -2.01 -6.42 4.55
N SER A 133 -2.11 -7.75 4.52
CA SER A 133 -2.87 -8.43 3.46
C SER A 133 -4.37 -8.11 3.57
N GLN A 134 -4.90 -8.01 4.77
CA GLN A 134 -6.28 -7.60 5.03
C GLN A 134 -6.47 -6.10 4.76
N MET A 135 -5.52 -5.25 5.19
CA MET A 135 -5.52 -3.82 4.86
C MET A 135 -5.46 -3.57 3.34
N SER A 136 -4.68 -4.38 2.60
CA SER A 136 -4.64 -4.37 1.14
C SER A 136 -6.01 -4.68 0.52
N LEU A 137 -6.76 -5.65 1.09
CA LEU A 137 -8.12 -5.95 0.66
C LEU A 137 -9.06 -4.74 0.92
N VAL A 138 -8.97 -4.11 2.10
CA VAL A 138 -9.74 -2.89 2.41
C VAL A 138 -9.39 -1.77 1.42
N ALA A 139 -8.11 -1.56 1.14
CA ALA A 139 -7.67 -0.55 0.19
C ALA A 139 -8.22 -0.79 -1.23
N ASN A 140 -8.18 -2.05 -1.70
CA ASN A 140 -8.60 -2.41 -3.05
C ASN A 140 -10.13 -2.43 -3.19
N ASP A 141 -10.84 -3.12 -2.30
CA ASP A 141 -12.25 -3.43 -2.47
C ASP A 141 -13.19 -2.38 -1.88
N TYR A 142 -12.76 -1.69 -0.81
CA TYR A 142 -13.55 -0.65 -0.16
C TYR A 142 -13.15 0.76 -0.62
N LEU A 143 -11.86 1.08 -0.66
CA LEU A 143 -11.38 2.41 -1.04
C LEU A 143 -11.12 2.57 -2.55
N SER A 144 -11.04 1.47 -3.31
CA SER A 144 -10.79 1.41 -4.77
C SER A 144 -9.40 1.92 -5.19
N TYR A 145 -8.37 1.63 -4.40
CA TYR A 145 -6.97 1.86 -4.73
C TYR A 145 -6.28 0.54 -5.09
N ASN A 146 -5.27 0.60 -5.97
CA ASN A 146 -4.29 -0.49 -6.05
C ASN A 146 -3.38 -0.43 -4.83
N SER A 147 -2.86 -1.60 -4.40
CA SER A 147 -1.95 -1.65 -3.28
C SER A 147 -0.80 -2.61 -3.53
N GLU A 148 0.36 -2.30 -2.96
CA GLU A 148 1.58 -3.09 -3.03
C GLU A 148 2.13 -3.29 -1.62
N ILE A 149 2.51 -4.53 -1.28
CA ILE A 149 3.20 -4.84 -0.02
C ILE A 149 4.68 -4.99 -0.33
N LEU A 150 5.49 -4.15 0.31
CA LEU A 150 6.95 -4.19 0.20
C LEU A 150 7.53 -4.86 1.44
N THR A 151 8.20 -5.98 1.26
CA THR A 151 8.82 -6.78 2.34
C THR A 151 10.28 -6.36 2.54
N ASP A 152 10.73 -6.34 3.79
CA ASP A 152 12.08 -5.94 4.23
C ASP A 152 12.55 -4.60 3.62
N PRO A 153 11.73 -3.52 3.74
CA PRO A 153 12.06 -2.25 3.12
C PRO A 153 13.31 -1.62 3.72
N THR A 154 14.15 -1.06 2.86
CA THR A 154 15.25 -0.19 3.27
C THR A 154 14.77 1.26 3.42
N ILE A 155 15.54 2.12 4.11
CA ILE A 155 15.30 3.57 4.17
C ILE A 155 15.14 4.16 2.76
N GLN A 156 16.00 3.74 1.82
CA GLN A 156 15.95 4.25 0.45
C GLN A 156 14.68 3.83 -0.30
N ASP A 157 14.23 2.58 -0.13
CA ASP A 157 12.98 2.11 -0.75
C ASP A 157 11.78 2.97 -0.29
N LEU A 158 11.70 3.29 1.01
CA LEU A 158 10.65 4.13 1.55
C LEU A 158 10.73 5.56 1.00
N LYS A 159 11.93 6.16 0.95
CA LYS A 159 12.15 7.49 0.37
C LYS A 159 11.74 7.53 -1.11
N ASP A 160 12.06 6.48 -1.87
CA ASP A 160 11.74 6.39 -3.30
C ASP A 160 10.23 6.31 -3.57
N GLN A 161 9.44 5.83 -2.63
CA GLN A 161 7.97 5.89 -2.71
C GLN A 161 7.44 7.27 -2.33
N ILE A 162 7.97 7.85 -1.27
CA ILE A 162 7.54 9.17 -0.78
C ILE A 162 7.75 10.27 -1.83
N VAL A 163 8.86 10.28 -2.56
CA VAL A 163 9.12 11.28 -3.63
C VAL A 163 8.23 11.11 -4.87
N LYS A 164 7.48 9.99 -4.96
CA LYS A 164 6.44 9.76 -5.96
C LYS A 164 5.04 10.15 -5.47
N ASP A 165 4.94 10.83 -4.33
CA ASP A 165 3.69 11.12 -3.64
C ASP A 165 2.88 9.86 -3.26
N HIS A 166 3.58 8.78 -2.87
CA HIS A 166 2.98 7.56 -2.34
C HIS A 166 3.17 7.52 -0.81
N PRO A 167 2.18 7.94 0.00
CA PRO A 167 2.22 7.75 1.45
C PRO A 167 2.25 6.26 1.78
N ILE A 168 2.93 5.88 2.86
CA ILE A 168 3.19 4.49 3.19
C ILE A 168 2.57 4.16 4.55
N VAL A 169 1.71 3.13 4.59
CA VAL A 169 1.26 2.56 5.86
C VAL A 169 2.34 1.66 6.44
N VAL A 170 2.66 1.87 7.69
CA VAL A 170 3.68 1.12 8.44
C VAL A 170 3.04 0.45 9.65
N PRO A 171 2.92 -0.88 9.65
CA PRO A 171 2.61 -1.64 10.85
C PRO A 171 3.86 -1.72 11.73
N ALA A 172 3.72 -1.50 13.01
CA ALA A 172 4.85 -1.31 13.89
C ALA A 172 4.66 -1.94 15.28
N ASN A 173 5.77 -2.34 15.88
CA ASN A 173 5.85 -2.59 17.32
C ASN A 173 5.86 -1.26 18.07
N GLY A 174 4.74 -0.88 18.64
CA GLY A 174 4.60 0.38 19.38
C GLY A 174 5.44 0.44 20.68
N LYS A 175 5.91 -0.72 21.21
CA LYS A 175 6.86 -0.74 22.32
C LYS A 175 8.22 -0.18 21.91
N ILE A 176 8.63 -0.42 20.65
CA ILE A 176 9.86 0.16 20.09
C ILE A 176 9.62 1.67 19.84
N LEU A 177 8.51 2.05 19.21
CA LEU A 177 8.18 3.45 18.95
C LEU A 177 8.11 4.29 20.24
N TYR A 178 7.72 3.68 21.38
CA TYR A 178 7.69 4.37 22.67
C TYR A 178 9.05 4.92 23.10
N GLN A 179 10.15 4.46 22.54
CA GLN A 179 11.48 5.02 22.86
C GLN A 179 11.56 6.52 22.48
N GLU A 180 10.88 6.94 21.42
CA GLU A 180 10.82 8.34 20.98
C GLU A 180 9.45 8.98 21.19
N ASN A 181 8.34 8.25 21.05
CA ASN A 181 6.98 8.79 21.24
C ASN A 181 6.46 8.56 22.67
N LYS A 182 6.70 9.51 23.55
CA LYS A 182 6.24 9.48 24.94
C LYS A 182 4.76 9.89 25.13
N PHE A 183 4.04 10.19 24.06
CA PHE A 183 2.60 10.39 24.12
C PHE A 183 1.82 9.09 24.22
N PHE A 184 2.40 7.95 23.85
CA PHE A 184 1.82 6.64 24.16
C PHE A 184 1.76 6.40 25.67
N LYS A 185 0.71 5.68 26.11
CA LYS A 185 0.57 5.24 27.51
C LYS A 185 1.13 3.82 27.67
N ASN A 186 1.44 3.45 28.91
CA ASN A 186 1.80 2.09 29.31
C ASN A 186 2.95 1.46 28.50
N GLY A 187 3.90 2.28 28.05
CA GLY A 187 5.04 1.78 27.27
C GLY A 187 4.73 1.47 25.80
N GLY A 188 3.68 2.05 25.24
CA GLY A 188 3.24 1.84 23.85
C GLY A 188 2.40 0.57 23.64
N PRO A 189 1.61 0.50 22.56
CA PRO A 189 0.86 -0.71 22.18
C PRO A 189 1.82 -1.80 21.70
N TYR A 190 1.36 -3.05 21.65
CA TYR A 190 2.11 -4.13 20.98
C TYR A 190 2.07 -3.96 19.46
N TYR A 191 0.88 -3.80 18.91
CA TYR A 191 0.66 -3.56 17.49
C TYR A 191 0.14 -2.15 17.27
N HIS A 192 0.62 -1.49 16.24
CA HIS A 192 0.23 -0.13 15.89
C HIS A 192 0.44 0.13 14.39
N ASN A 193 -0.35 1.03 13.82
CA ASN A 193 -0.18 1.49 12.45
C ASN A 193 0.04 3.01 12.42
N LEU A 194 0.92 3.46 11.52
CA LEU A 194 1.18 4.87 11.26
C LEU A 194 1.40 5.09 9.75
N VAL A 195 1.51 6.35 9.32
CA VAL A 195 1.71 6.67 7.90
C VAL A 195 2.98 7.51 7.73
N ILE A 196 3.95 7.03 6.93
CA ILE A 196 5.09 7.87 6.50
C ILE A 196 4.60 8.83 5.43
N LEU A 197 4.91 10.10 5.62
CA LEU A 197 4.56 11.20 4.73
C LEU A 197 5.78 11.96 4.22
N GLY A 198 6.93 11.78 4.82
CA GLY A 198 8.12 12.52 4.45
C GLY A 198 9.38 12.03 5.13
N PHE A 199 10.47 12.72 4.84
CA PHE A 199 11.77 12.48 5.45
C PHE A 199 12.63 13.76 5.48
N ASP A 200 13.60 13.78 6.39
CA ASP A 200 14.61 14.84 6.56
C ASP A 200 15.99 14.20 6.76
N ASP A 201 16.79 14.14 5.70
CA ASP A 201 18.12 13.52 5.73
C ASP A 201 19.11 14.27 6.62
N SER A 202 18.92 15.57 6.80
CA SER A 202 19.78 16.37 7.69
C SER A 202 19.65 15.94 9.15
N LYS A 203 18.50 15.35 9.51
CA LYS A 203 18.20 14.85 10.84
C LYS A 203 18.20 13.34 10.94
N GLN A 204 18.23 12.63 9.78
CA GLN A 204 18.05 11.18 9.68
C GLN A 204 16.70 10.72 10.26
N GLU A 205 15.60 11.42 9.88
CA GLU A 205 14.26 11.19 10.41
C GLU A 205 13.23 11.00 9.30
N PHE A 206 12.28 10.08 9.54
CA PHE A 206 11.00 10.06 8.83
C PHE A 206 10.00 11.00 9.48
N ILE A 207 9.15 11.62 8.66
CA ILE A 207 8.03 12.47 9.09
C ILE A 207 6.75 11.67 8.88
N VAL A 208 6.00 11.45 9.96
CA VAL A 208 4.86 10.55 9.95
C VAL A 208 3.59 11.20 10.49
N HIS A 209 2.43 10.65 10.13
CA HIS A 209 1.23 10.76 10.96
C HIS A 209 1.14 9.52 11.86
N ASP A 210 1.39 9.70 13.15
CA ASP A 210 1.20 8.68 14.17
C ASP A 210 -0.24 8.79 14.71
N VAL A 211 -1.13 7.97 14.18
CA VAL A 211 -2.57 8.03 14.46
C VAL A 211 -2.94 7.60 15.88
N GLY A 212 -2.03 6.92 16.60
CA GLY A 212 -2.24 6.37 17.93
C GLY A 212 -2.19 7.40 19.06
N THR A 213 -1.99 8.68 18.74
CA THR A 213 -2.02 9.75 19.73
C THR A 213 -2.74 11.00 19.17
N GLN A 214 -3.08 11.94 20.03
CA GLN A 214 -3.63 13.24 19.60
C GLN A 214 -2.53 14.22 19.14
N PHE A 215 -1.27 13.84 19.26
CA PHE A 215 -0.08 14.66 19.01
C PHE A 215 0.81 14.10 17.93
N GLY A 216 0.27 13.17 17.12
CA GLY A 216 1.03 12.45 16.11
C GLY A 216 1.08 13.10 14.73
N ALA A 217 0.50 14.31 14.55
CA ALA A 217 0.57 15.02 13.28
C ALA A 217 2.01 15.45 12.99
N TYR A 218 2.55 14.99 11.83
CA TYR A 218 3.92 15.25 11.41
C TYR A 218 4.95 14.97 12.52
N PHE A 219 4.76 13.86 13.21
CA PHE A 219 5.70 13.39 14.23
C PHE A 219 6.97 12.89 13.56
N HIS A 220 8.11 13.00 14.24
CA HIS A 220 9.40 12.60 13.72
C HIS A 220 9.91 11.36 14.47
N TYR A 221 10.32 10.36 13.69
CA TYR A 221 11.02 9.18 14.20
C TYR A 221 12.37 9.06 13.50
N SER A 222 13.42 8.72 14.24
CA SER A 222 14.70 8.40 13.61
C SER A 222 14.56 7.22 12.64
N TYR A 223 15.34 7.22 11.56
CA TYR A 223 15.29 6.18 10.54
C TYR A 223 15.47 4.79 11.16
N ASP A 224 16.51 4.63 11.98
CA ASP A 224 16.86 3.34 12.55
C ASP A 224 15.74 2.80 13.44
N LEU A 225 15.15 3.64 14.29
CA LEU A 225 14.08 3.22 15.19
C LEU A 225 12.81 2.85 14.42
N LEU A 226 12.45 3.62 13.39
CA LEU A 226 11.27 3.30 12.60
C LEU A 226 11.45 2.00 11.83
N ILE A 227 12.59 1.79 11.17
CA ILE A 227 12.90 0.53 10.46
C ILE A 227 12.94 -0.66 11.44
N GLU A 228 13.51 -0.48 12.64
CA GLU A 228 13.49 -1.51 13.68
C GLU A 228 12.06 -1.88 14.09
N SER A 229 11.19 -0.87 14.20
CA SER A 229 9.82 -1.05 14.68
C SER A 229 8.89 -1.74 13.68
N ILE A 230 9.22 -1.79 12.38
CA ILE A 230 8.37 -2.39 11.34
C ILE A 230 8.13 -3.87 11.65
N HIS A 231 6.88 -4.20 11.99
CA HIS A 231 6.40 -5.58 12.16
C HIS A 231 4.91 -5.62 11.86
N ASP A 232 4.52 -6.44 10.89
CA ASP A 232 3.11 -6.68 10.59
C ASP A 232 2.44 -7.50 11.69
N PHE A 233 1.11 -7.54 11.72
CA PHE A 233 0.36 -8.32 12.68
C PHE A 233 0.77 -9.79 12.61
N PRO A 234 1.10 -10.45 13.76
CA PRO A 234 1.65 -11.79 13.74
C PRO A 234 0.68 -12.83 13.21
N SER A 235 1.19 -13.81 12.46
CA SER A 235 0.39 -14.95 11.96
C SER A 235 -0.18 -15.84 13.08
N SER A 236 0.35 -15.74 14.31
CA SER A 236 -0.21 -16.40 15.49
C SER A 236 -1.58 -15.82 15.89
N GLY A 237 -1.94 -14.62 15.44
CA GLY A 237 -3.11 -13.88 15.88
C GLY A 237 -2.98 -13.29 17.30
N VAL A 238 -1.78 -13.31 17.87
CA VAL A 238 -1.48 -12.83 19.23
C VAL A 238 -0.57 -11.61 19.14
N LYS A 239 -1.09 -10.41 19.45
CA LYS A 239 -0.34 -9.16 19.32
C LYS A 239 0.92 -9.06 20.19
N GLU A 240 0.98 -9.80 21.28
CA GLU A 240 2.17 -9.91 22.13
C GLU A 240 3.35 -10.56 21.38
N ASP A 241 3.09 -11.35 20.33
CA ASP A 241 4.11 -11.99 19.49
C ASP A 241 4.60 -11.05 18.40
N ILE A 242 4.38 -9.74 18.49
CA ILE A 242 4.62 -8.73 17.43
C ILE A 242 6.01 -8.85 16.79
N ASN A 243 7.03 -9.22 17.55
CA ASN A 243 8.39 -9.41 17.04
C ASN A 243 8.52 -10.60 16.06
N SER A 244 7.51 -11.47 15.96
CA SER A 244 7.43 -12.53 14.94
C SER A 244 6.74 -12.07 13.65
N GLY A 245 6.16 -10.89 13.63
CA GLY A 245 5.53 -10.29 12.46
C GLY A 245 6.55 -10.02 11.35
N ILE A 246 6.12 -10.17 10.10
CA ILE A 246 6.96 -9.91 8.94
C ILE A 246 7.28 -8.43 8.86
N LYS A 247 8.52 -8.07 8.54
CA LYS A 247 8.89 -6.69 8.25
C LYS A 247 8.40 -6.32 6.86
N GLN A 248 7.30 -5.60 6.80
CA GLN A 248 6.67 -5.18 5.54
C GLN A 248 5.84 -3.91 5.73
N VAL A 249 5.59 -3.20 4.64
CA VAL A 249 4.81 -1.96 4.60
C VAL A 249 3.80 -2.02 3.46
N LEU A 250 2.74 -1.19 3.52
CA LEU A 250 1.72 -1.12 2.48
C LEU A 250 1.78 0.25 1.77
N ILE A 251 1.81 0.21 0.46
CA ILE A 251 1.80 1.37 -0.43
C ILE A 251 0.48 1.35 -1.19
N LEU A 252 -0.30 2.44 -1.11
CA LEU A 252 -1.50 2.63 -1.92
C LEU A 252 -1.13 3.44 -3.15
N ILE A 253 -1.64 3.03 -4.31
CA ILE A 253 -1.38 3.63 -5.62
C ILE A 253 -2.73 4.05 -6.22
N LYS A 254 -2.83 5.33 -6.57
CA LYS A 254 -4.04 5.91 -7.20
C LYS A 254 -4.10 5.62 -8.69
#